data_283ad79cfc14ba78c9a988f3f70df008
#
_entry.id   283ad79cfc14ba78c9a988f3f70df008
#
_cell.length_a   1.000
_cell.length_b   1.000
_cell.length_c   1.000
_cell.angle_alpha   90.00
_cell.angle_beta   90.00
_cell.angle_gamma   90.00
#
_symmetry.space_group_name_H-M   'P 1'
#
loop_
_entity.id
_entity.type
_entity.pdbx_description
1 polymer ?
#
loop_
_entity_poly.entity_id
_entity_poly.type
_entity_poly.pdbx_seq_one_letter_code
_entity_poly.pdbx_strand_id
1 'polypeptide(L)'
;MMFMIGGTLLAIIVGLIIGSARRDRLQAAMLRVVQDRLSARYTPGQLFVSPWNQSALGLSPERGEVVLGTAQDDAAWPVSAIVAVEGVRDGTVIRRLRRDDADGSAAPSGGKGDVVRINTLDLRITVDDPERPIWTVRFFDWPAGGVSPGNVAFQAAARDAERWFALLQQAMTVEPPKA
;
A
#
# COMPACT_ATOMS: atom_id res chain seq x y z
N MET A 1 -3.24 -53.18 -6.84
CA MET A 1 -3.96 -51.95 -7.18
C MET A 1 -3.65 -50.75 -6.28
N MET A 2 -2.66 -50.82 -5.38
CA MET A 2 -2.37 -49.81 -4.35
C MET A 2 -1.24 -48.84 -4.72
N PHE A 3 -0.54 -49.04 -5.84
CA PHE A 3 0.59 -48.17 -6.25
C PHE A 3 0.24 -47.00 -7.18
N MET A 4 -0.95 -46.93 -7.74
CA MET A 4 -1.33 -45.87 -8.68
C MET A 4 -1.79 -44.56 -7.96
N ILE A 5 -2.25 -44.66 -6.71
CA ILE A 5 -2.79 -43.47 -5.98
C ILE A 5 -1.66 -42.54 -5.49
N GLY A 6 -0.50 -43.12 -5.12
CA GLY A 6 0.65 -42.34 -4.62
C GLY A 6 1.31 -41.44 -5.67
N GLY A 7 1.38 -41.89 -6.93
CA GLY A 7 1.99 -41.13 -8.01
C GLY A 7 1.22 -39.88 -8.43
N THR A 8 -0.12 -39.97 -8.43
CA THR A 8 -0.99 -38.86 -8.80
C THR A 8 -0.96 -37.74 -7.75
N LEU A 9 -0.94 -38.11 -6.47
CA LEU A 9 -0.90 -37.13 -5.37
C LEU A 9 0.44 -36.37 -5.36
N LEU A 10 1.55 -37.07 -5.59
CA LEU A 10 2.88 -36.45 -5.69
C LEU A 10 2.97 -35.48 -6.86
N ALA A 11 2.41 -35.83 -8.03
CA ALA A 11 2.40 -34.96 -9.20
C ALA A 11 1.57 -33.69 -8.98
N ILE A 12 0.45 -33.77 -8.26
CA ILE A 12 -0.39 -32.62 -7.91
C ILE A 12 0.37 -31.69 -6.94
N ILE A 13 1.04 -32.24 -5.92
CA ILE A 13 1.81 -31.44 -4.95
C ILE A 13 2.98 -30.73 -5.63
N VAL A 14 3.72 -31.43 -6.49
CA VAL A 14 4.83 -30.83 -7.25
C VAL A 14 4.31 -29.77 -8.21
N GLY A 15 3.19 -30.00 -8.88
CA GLY A 15 2.55 -29.03 -9.77
C GLY A 15 2.10 -27.75 -9.01
N LEU A 16 1.56 -27.88 -7.80
CA LEU A 16 1.17 -26.76 -6.96
C LEU A 16 2.40 -25.95 -6.47
N ILE A 17 3.47 -26.64 -6.07
CA ILE A 17 4.70 -25.97 -5.63
C ILE A 17 5.38 -25.21 -6.78
N ILE A 18 5.47 -25.82 -7.95
CA ILE A 18 6.05 -25.17 -9.14
C ILE A 18 5.16 -24.00 -9.59
N GLY A 19 3.85 -24.15 -9.53
CA GLY A 19 2.88 -23.09 -9.87
C GLY A 19 2.95 -21.89 -8.94
N SER A 20 3.12 -22.10 -7.63
CA SER A 20 3.28 -21.01 -6.66
C SER A 20 4.61 -20.27 -6.85
N ALA A 21 5.71 -21.00 -6.95
CA ALA A 21 7.04 -20.40 -7.17
C ALA A 21 7.14 -19.59 -8.49
N ARG A 22 6.38 -20.00 -9.51
CA ARG A 22 6.32 -19.27 -10.78
C ARG A 22 5.50 -17.98 -10.67
N ARG A 23 4.38 -18.02 -9.95
CA ARG A 23 3.59 -16.81 -9.65
C ARG A 23 4.38 -15.80 -8.83
N ASP A 24 5.07 -16.25 -7.79
CA ASP A 24 5.87 -15.39 -6.92
C ASP A 24 7.00 -14.71 -7.69
N ARG A 25 7.66 -15.42 -8.62
CA ARG A 25 8.69 -14.85 -9.50
C ARG A 25 8.12 -13.80 -10.46
N LEU A 26 6.97 -14.07 -11.08
CA LEU A 26 6.31 -13.12 -11.98
C LEU A 26 5.87 -11.87 -11.22
N GLN A 27 5.30 -12.04 -10.05
CA GLN A 27 4.89 -10.93 -9.21
C GLN A 27 6.11 -10.10 -8.77
N ALA A 28 7.19 -10.73 -8.32
CA ALA A 28 8.43 -10.05 -7.97
C ALA A 28 9.05 -9.31 -9.16
N ALA A 29 8.99 -9.87 -10.38
CA ALA A 29 9.46 -9.21 -11.58
C ALA A 29 8.63 -7.96 -11.92
N MET A 30 7.29 -8.05 -11.81
CA MET A 30 6.40 -6.90 -12.03
C MET A 30 6.65 -5.77 -11.03
N LEU A 31 6.84 -6.10 -9.75
CA LEU A 31 7.16 -5.12 -8.71
C LEU A 31 8.47 -4.39 -9.01
N ARG A 32 9.50 -5.13 -9.45
CA ARG A 32 10.78 -4.53 -9.84
C ARG A 32 10.63 -3.57 -11.01
N VAL A 33 9.86 -3.91 -12.03
CA VAL A 33 9.61 -3.02 -13.18
C VAL A 33 9.02 -1.69 -12.73
N VAL A 34 8.02 -1.71 -11.83
CA VAL A 34 7.42 -0.48 -11.29
C VAL A 34 8.45 0.28 -10.44
N GLN A 35 9.19 -0.42 -9.58
CA GLN A 35 10.20 0.16 -8.72
C GLN A 35 11.32 0.83 -9.55
N ASP A 36 11.86 0.14 -10.55
CA ASP A 36 12.94 0.64 -11.40
C ASP A 36 12.48 1.86 -12.20
N ARG A 37 11.26 1.82 -12.76
CA ARG A 37 10.66 2.94 -13.47
C ARG A 37 10.54 4.19 -12.60
N LEU A 38 9.97 4.04 -11.40
CA LEU A 38 9.77 5.16 -10.48
C LEU A 38 11.10 5.68 -9.93
N SER A 39 12.04 4.80 -9.62
CA SER A 39 13.36 5.18 -9.14
C SER A 39 14.18 5.91 -10.21
N ALA A 40 14.09 5.48 -11.47
CA ALA A 40 14.78 6.14 -12.58
C ALA A 40 14.21 7.52 -12.89
N ARG A 41 12.88 7.69 -12.76
CA ARG A 41 12.19 8.94 -13.12
C ARG A 41 12.23 9.98 -12.01
N TYR A 42 12.04 9.56 -10.76
CA TYR A 42 11.80 10.48 -9.64
C TYR A 42 12.86 10.44 -8.55
N THR A 43 13.72 9.42 -8.52
CA THR A 43 14.75 9.21 -7.47
C THR A 43 14.23 9.45 -6.04
N PRO A 44 13.14 8.79 -5.62
CA PRO A 44 12.58 8.99 -4.29
C PRO A 44 13.56 8.52 -3.21
N GLY A 45 13.64 9.25 -2.09
CA GLY A 45 14.44 8.83 -0.93
C GLY A 45 13.87 7.59 -0.25
N GLN A 46 12.55 7.43 -0.28
CA GLN A 46 11.82 6.24 0.18
C GLN A 46 10.77 5.85 -0.87
N LEU A 47 10.62 4.54 -1.11
CA LEU A 47 9.67 4.00 -2.05
C LEU A 47 9.02 2.74 -1.50
N PHE A 48 7.70 2.66 -1.60
CA PHE A 48 6.89 1.47 -1.38
C PHE A 48 6.17 1.10 -2.67
N VAL A 49 6.20 -0.17 -3.04
CA VAL A 49 5.42 -0.72 -4.15
C VAL A 49 4.57 -1.86 -3.60
N SER A 50 3.27 -1.73 -3.76
CA SER A 50 2.31 -2.72 -3.28
C SER A 50 2.46 -4.06 -4.01
N PRO A 51 2.65 -5.18 -3.29
CA PRO A 51 2.64 -6.50 -3.88
C PRO A 51 1.26 -6.95 -4.35
N TRP A 52 0.20 -6.24 -3.97
CA TRP A 52 -1.18 -6.64 -4.22
C TRP A 52 -1.74 -6.10 -5.53
N ASN A 53 -1.52 -4.83 -5.82
CA ASN A 53 -2.09 -4.16 -6.98
C ASN A 53 -1.08 -3.26 -7.73
N GLN A 54 0.22 -3.34 -7.38
CA GLN A 54 1.29 -2.54 -7.99
C GLN A 54 1.09 -1.04 -7.83
N SER A 55 0.25 -0.58 -6.90
CA SER A 55 0.23 0.82 -6.51
C SER A 55 1.53 1.16 -5.78
N ALA A 56 1.99 2.40 -5.93
CA ALA A 56 3.25 2.83 -5.38
C ALA A 56 3.14 4.18 -4.69
N LEU A 57 3.97 4.37 -3.68
CA LEU A 57 4.10 5.60 -2.91
C LEU A 57 5.59 5.86 -2.69
N GLY A 58 6.06 7.00 -3.17
CA GLY A 58 7.41 7.48 -2.96
C GLY A 58 7.42 8.82 -2.25
N LEU A 59 8.46 9.08 -1.47
CA LEU A 59 8.67 10.36 -0.80
C LEU A 59 10.12 10.80 -0.97
N SER A 60 10.31 12.04 -1.38
CA SER A 60 11.60 12.72 -1.47
C SER A 60 11.60 13.92 -0.54
N PRO A 61 12.01 13.74 0.75
CA PRO A 61 11.97 14.82 1.72
C PRO A 61 12.84 16.03 1.29
N GLU A 62 13.98 15.76 0.64
CA GLU A 62 14.91 16.80 0.15
C GLU A 62 14.31 17.66 -0.96
N ARG A 63 13.43 17.10 -1.78
CA ARG A 63 12.72 17.81 -2.86
C ARG A 63 11.36 18.33 -2.42
N GLY A 64 10.85 17.88 -1.27
CA GLY A 64 9.49 18.16 -0.83
C GLY A 64 8.44 17.56 -1.77
N GLU A 65 8.73 16.40 -2.37
CA GLU A 65 7.88 15.76 -3.37
C GLU A 65 7.33 14.42 -2.88
N VAL A 66 6.07 14.13 -3.22
CA VAL A 66 5.43 12.82 -3.14
C VAL A 66 5.23 12.26 -4.54
N VAL A 67 5.56 10.99 -4.72
CA VAL A 67 5.36 10.24 -5.97
C VAL A 67 4.28 9.22 -5.74
N LEU A 68 3.24 9.23 -6.56
CA LEU A 68 2.15 8.26 -6.52
C LEU A 68 2.10 7.55 -7.86
N GLY A 69 1.94 6.22 -7.83
CA GLY A 69 1.99 5.43 -9.03
C GLY A 69 1.10 4.19 -8.99
N THR A 70 0.89 3.63 -10.17
CA THR A 70 0.25 2.35 -10.43
C THR A 70 1.11 1.54 -11.40
N ALA A 71 0.66 0.37 -11.82
CA ALA A 71 1.31 -0.39 -12.87
C ALA A 71 1.49 0.40 -14.19
N GLN A 72 0.57 1.31 -14.50
CA GLN A 72 0.43 1.94 -15.81
C GLN A 72 0.72 3.44 -15.80
N ASP A 73 0.55 4.08 -14.66
CA ASP A 73 0.56 5.53 -14.54
C ASP A 73 1.28 5.99 -13.27
N ASP A 74 1.94 7.13 -13.32
CA ASP A 74 2.65 7.71 -12.20
C ASP A 74 2.75 9.23 -12.35
N ALA A 75 2.73 9.92 -11.22
CA ALA A 75 2.94 11.36 -11.16
C ALA A 75 3.62 11.77 -9.85
N ALA A 76 4.26 12.93 -9.87
CA ALA A 76 4.86 13.54 -8.69
C ALA A 76 4.19 14.89 -8.42
N TRP A 77 3.96 15.15 -7.15
CA TRP A 77 3.42 16.42 -6.66
C TRP A 77 4.31 16.98 -5.55
N PRO A 78 4.37 18.30 -5.40
CA PRO A 78 4.92 18.86 -4.17
C PRO A 78 4.07 18.38 -2.99
N VAL A 79 4.71 18.12 -1.86
CA VAL A 79 3.99 17.72 -0.63
C VAL A 79 2.91 18.74 -0.25
N SER A 80 3.11 20.02 -0.61
CA SER A 80 2.11 21.07 -0.43
C SER A 80 0.81 20.86 -1.21
N ALA A 81 0.80 20.04 -2.26
CA ALA A 81 -0.42 19.68 -2.98
C ALA A 81 -1.22 18.56 -2.30
N ILE A 82 -0.70 17.89 -1.28
CA ILE A 82 -1.48 16.90 -0.54
C ILE A 82 -2.53 17.63 0.30
N VAL A 83 -3.79 17.34 0.03
CA VAL A 83 -4.96 17.89 0.75
C VAL A 83 -5.30 17.03 1.96
N ALA A 84 -5.31 15.70 1.77
CA ALA A 84 -5.63 14.75 2.84
C ALA A 84 -4.93 13.41 2.64
N VAL A 85 -4.69 12.72 3.77
CA VAL A 85 -4.24 11.32 3.83
C VAL A 85 -5.21 10.56 4.73
N GLU A 86 -5.74 9.45 4.23
CA GLU A 86 -6.69 8.61 4.94
C GLU A 86 -6.19 7.16 5.00
N GLY A 87 -6.21 6.58 6.21
CA GLY A 87 -6.11 5.14 6.39
C GLY A 87 -7.51 4.53 6.20
N VAL A 88 -7.64 3.58 5.29
CA VAL A 88 -8.91 2.96 4.93
C VAL A 88 -8.83 1.46 5.13
N ARG A 89 -9.73 0.88 5.92
CA ARG A 89 -9.86 -0.55 6.15
C ARG A 89 -11.23 -1.02 5.69
N ASP A 90 -11.27 -1.98 4.77
CA ASP A 90 -12.51 -2.51 4.19
C ASP A 90 -13.48 -1.41 3.71
N GLY A 91 -12.92 -0.38 3.05
CA GLY A 91 -13.68 0.77 2.57
C GLY A 91 -14.03 1.83 3.62
N THR A 92 -13.80 1.55 4.91
CA THR A 92 -14.09 2.47 6.02
C THR A 92 -12.84 3.27 6.39
N VAL A 93 -12.95 4.60 6.48
CA VAL A 93 -11.88 5.47 6.97
C VAL A 93 -11.69 5.24 8.46
N ILE A 94 -10.50 4.75 8.84
CA ILE A 94 -10.12 4.48 10.23
C ILE A 94 -9.19 5.55 10.81
N ARG A 95 -8.56 6.34 9.95
CA ARG A 95 -7.67 7.43 10.31
C ARG A 95 -7.69 8.48 9.20
N ARG A 96 -7.63 9.77 9.57
CA ARG A 96 -7.59 10.87 8.61
C ARG A 96 -6.65 11.96 9.10
N LEU A 97 -5.90 12.53 8.16
CA LEU A 97 -5.10 13.72 8.32
C LEU A 97 -5.49 14.67 7.19
N ARG A 98 -5.80 15.93 7.50
CA ARG A 98 -5.99 16.99 6.52
C ARG A 98 -4.97 18.09 6.75
N ARG A 99 -4.61 18.78 5.70
CA ARG A 99 -3.69 19.92 5.80
C ARG A 99 -4.23 21.05 6.70
N ASP A 100 -5.54 21.26 6.66
CA ASP A 100 -6.21 22.34 7.42
C ASP A 100 -6.50 21.95 8.88
N ASP A 101 -6.32 20.70 9.26
CA ASP A 101 -6.49 20.25 10.65
C ASP A 101 -5.21 20.60 11.41
N ALA A 102 -5.15 21.81 11.96
CA ALA A 102 -4.02 22.34 12.73
C ALA A 102 -3.64 21.51 13.98
N ASP A 103 -4.55 20.66 14.43
CA ASP A 103 -4.35 19.72 15.53
C ASP A 103 -4.52 18.29 15.05
N GLY A 104 -3.48 17.64 14.60
CA GLY A 104 -3.40 16.27 14.09
C GLY A 104 -4.25 15.18 14.79
N SER A 105 -5.49 15.48 15.07
CA SER A 105 -6.47 14.59 15.69
C SER A 105 -7.00 13.63 14.65
N ALA A 106 -6.24 12.57 14.43
CA ALA A 106 -6.78 11.37 13.81
C ALA A 106 -7.83 10.78 14.76
N ALA A 107 -9.09 11.09 14.54
CA ALA A 107 -10.17 10.44 15.27
C ALA A 107 -10.18 8.93 14.91
N PRO A 108 -9.91 8.03 15.87
CA PRO A 108 -10.06 6.61 15.62
C PRO A 108 -11.56 6.31 15.60
N SER A 109 -12.14 6.16 14.44
CA SER A 109 -13.48 5.56 14.32
C SER A 109 -13.36 4.05 14.47
N GLY A 110 -13.08 3.60 15.69
CA GLY A 110 -13.06 2.19 16.07
C GLY A 110 -14.43 1.76 16.56
N GLY A 111 -15.25 1.18 15.70
CA GLY A 111 -16.43 0.40 16.15
C GLY A 111 -15.96 -0.78 16.98
N LYS A 112 -16.39 -0.85 18.25
CA LYS A 112 -16.33 -2.03 19.12
C LYS A 112 -17.43 -2.99 18.67
N GLY A 113 -17.09 -4.14 18.16
CA GLY A 113 -18.08 -5.19 17.95
C GLY A 113 -17.61 -6.22 16.91
N ASP A 114 -17.72 -7.49 17.25
CA ASP A 114 -17.55 -8.71 16.46
C ASP A 114 -16.13 -9.02 15.94
N VAL A 115 -15.87 -10.31 15.75
CA VAL A 115 -14.62 -10.83 15.18
C VAL A 115 -14.44 -10.21 13.80
N VAL A 116 -13.83 -9.03 13.77
CA VAL A 116 -13.62 -8.26 12.55
C VAL A 116 -12.70 -9.04 11.64
N ARG A 117 -13.22 -9.48 10.52
CA ARG A 117 -12.42 -10.02 9.44
C ARG A 117 -11.97 -8.88 8.54
N ILE A 118 -10.69 -8.80 8.29
CA ILE A 118 -10.06 -7.72 7.54
C ILE A 118 -9.69 -8.27 6.16
N ASN A 119 -10.20 -7.63 5.12
CA ASN A 119 -9.91 -7.99 3.73
C ASN A 119 -8.90 -7.02 3.11
N THR A 120 -9.03 -5.71 3.37
CA THR A 120 -8.18 -4.71 2.74
C THR A 120 -7.67 -3.67 3.73
N LEU A 121 -6.47 -3.14 3.44
CA LEU A 121 -5.91 -1.97 4.10
C LEU A 121 -5.24 -1.08 3.05
N ASP A 122 -5.70 0.14 2.94
CA ASP A 122 -5.25 1.13 1.96
C ASP A 122 -4.83 2.44 2.64
N LEU A 123 -3.90 3.16 2.01
CA LEU A 123 -3.76 4.61 2.19
C LEU A 123 -4.38 5.31 0.98
N ARG A 124 -5.32 6.20 1.23
CA ARG A 124 -5.91 7.08 0.24
C ARG A 124 -5.30 8.47 0.40
N ILE A 125 -4.72 8.98 -0.66
CA ILE A 125 -4.05 10.27 -0.69
C ILE A 125 -4.83 11.16 -1.64
N THR A 126 -5.30 12.29 -1.13
CA THR A 126 -5.97 13.32 -1.92
C THR A 126 -4.96 14.41 -2.23
N VAL A 127 -4.78 14.73 -3.51
CA VAL A 127 -3.92 15.80 -4.01
C VAL A 127 -4.76 16.88 -4.68
N ASP A 128 -4.24 18.09 -4.73
CA ASP A 128 -4.85 19.22 -5.45
C ASP A 128 -4.60 19.06 -6.96
N ASP A 129 -5.32 18.13 -7.57
CA ASP A 129 -5.32 17.84 -8.99
C ASP A 129 -6.77 17.65 -9.46
N PRO A 130 -7.27 18.49 -10.38
CA PRO A 130 -8.66 18.44 -10.84
C PRO A 130 -8.98 17.19 -11.67
N GLU A 131 -7.99 16.59 -12.33
CA GLU A 131 -8.21 15.42 -13.19
C GLU A 131 -8.16 14.12 -12.39
N ARG A 132 -7.23 14.02 -11.43
CA ARG A 132 -7.05 12.81 -10.63
C ARG A 132 -6.74 13.12 -9.17
N PRO A 133 -7.72 13.61 -8.41
CA PRO A 133 -7.49 14.06 -7.04
C PRO A 133 -7.19 12.93 -6.06
N ILE A 134 -7.60 11.69 -6.34
CA ILE A 134 -7.53 10.59 -5.37
C ILE A 134 -6.63 9.47 -5.88
N TRP A 135 -5.64 9.10 -5.05
CA TRP A 135 -4.76 7.97 -5.25
C TRP A 135 -4.90 6.98 -4.09
N THR A 136 -4.94 5.69 -4.41
CA THR A 136 -5.08 4.63 -3.42
C THR A 136 -3.88 3.69 -3.49
N VAL A 137 -3.16 3.58 -2.38
CA VAL A 137 -2.02 2.68 -2.22
C VAL A 137 -2.43 1.52 -1.32
N ARG A 138 -2.43 0.31 -1.85
CA ARG A 138 -2.86 -0.89 -1.15
C ARG A 138 -1.72 -1.51 -0.36
N PHE A 139 -1.90 -1.66 0.94
CA PHE A 139 -0.95 -2.30 1.84
C PHE A 139 -1.30 -3.76 2.11
N PHE A 140 -2.60 -4.09 2.08
CA PHE A 140 -3.07 -5.45 2.32
C PHE A 140 -4.32 -5.75 1.48
N ASP A 141 -4.36 -6.99 0.94
CA ASP A 141 -5.52 -7.53 0.23
C ASP A 141 -5.62 -9.04 0.49
N TRP A 142 -6.74 -9.48 1.02
CA TRP A 142 -6.99 -10.89 1.29
C TRP A 142 -8.32 -11.33 0.67
N PRO A 143 -8.29 -11.97 -0.49
CA PRO A 143 -9.49 -12.22 -1.30
C PRO A 143 -10.45 -13.25 -0.71
N ALA A 144 -10.02 -14.09 0.24
CA ALA A 144 -10.82 -15.22 0.74
C ALA A 144 -11.27 -15.01 2.19
N GLY A 145 -12.40 -14.29 2.37
CA GLY A 145 -13.10 -14.22 3.65
C GLY A 145 -12.38 -13.49 4.78
N GLY A 146 -11.34 -12.72 4.45
CA GLY A 146 -10.61 -11.90 5.40
C GLY A 146 -9.77 -12.66 6.43
N VAL A 147 -8.97 -11.93 7.19
CA VAL A 147 -8.13 -12.44 8.27
C VAL A 147 -8.49 -11.79 9.61
N SER A 148 -8.09 -12.42 10.71
CA SER A 148 -8.20 -11.79 12.04
C SER A 148 -7.19 -10.65 12.18
N PRO A 149 -7.42 -9.66 13.06
CA PRO A 149 -6.44 -8.60 13.35
C PRO A 149 -5.08 -9.12 13.84
N GLY A 150 -5.04 -10.32 14.43
CA GLY A 150 -3.80 -10.98 14.88
C GLY A 150 -3.00 -11.68 13.78
N ASN A 151 -3.47 -11.70 12.54
CA ASN A 151 -2.75 -12.32 11.43
C ASN A 151 -1.41 -11.63 11.19
N VAL A 152 -0.33 -12.40 11.09
CA VAL A 152 1.05 -11.88 10.96
C VAL A 152 1.24 -11.04 9.69
N ALA A 153 0.68 -11.47 8.57
CA ALA A 153 0.79 -10.71 7.31
C ALA A 153 0.03 -9.39 7.38
N PHE A 154 -1.17 -9.39 7.99
CA PHE A 154 -1.91 -8.16 8.21
C PHE A 154 -1.17 -7.20 9.15
N GLN A 155 -0.62 -7.71 10.27
CA GLN A 155 0.13 -6.88 11.20
C GLN A 155 1.39 -6.27 10.58
N ALA A 156 2.07 -7.00 9.69
CA ALA A 156 3.20 -6.45 8.94
C ALA A 156 2.75 -5.30 8.03
N ALA A 157 1.70 -5.51 7.24
CA ALA A 157 1.12 -4.50 6.35
C ALA A 157 0.59 -3.28 7.12
N ALA A 158 -0.01 -3.49 8.29
CA ALA A 158 -0.50 -2.41 9.16
C ALA A 158 0.65 -1.54 9.67
N ARG A 159 1.78 -2.14 10.10
CA ARG A 159 2.98 -1.38 10.51
C ARG A 159 3.56 -0.56 9.36
N ASP A 160 3.58 -1.12 8.15
CA ASP A 160 4.05 -0.40 6.97
C ASP A 160 3.12 0.77 6.62
N ALA A 161 1.81 0.58 6.66
CA ALA A 161 0.82 1.62 6.43
C ALA A 161 0.91 2.74 7.48
N GLU A 162 1.07 2.40 8.76
CA GLU A 162 1.27 3.36 9.85
C GLU A 162 2.56 4.17 9.67
N ARG A 163 3.65 3.50 9.32
CA ARG A 163 4.91 4.16 9.02
C ARG A 163 4.76 5.18 7.89
N TRP A 164 4.14 4.80 6.80
CA TRP A 164 3.93 5.69 5.66
C TRP A 164 2.96 6.84 5.99
N PHE A 165 1.93 6.57 6.77
CA PHE A 165 1.04 7.62 7.27
C PHE A 165 1.83 8.66 8.10
N ALA A 166 2.69 8.21 9.01
CA ALA A 166 3.53 9.09 9.83
C ALA A 166 4.53 9.90 8.99
N LEU A 167 5.16 9.29 7.98
CA LEU A 167 6.06 9.99 7.05
C LEU A 167 5.34 11.09 6.27
N LEU A 168 4.15 10.80 5.75
CA LEU A 168 3.34 11.81 5.06
C LEU A 168 2.88 12.92 6.02
N GLN A 169 2.48 12.58 7.24
CA GLN A 169 2.14 13.55 8.27
C GLN A 169 3.31 14.47 8.56
N GLN A 170 4.49 13.92 8.78
CA GLN A 170 5.71 14.71 9.00
C GLN A 170 6.02 15.61 7.81
N ALA A 171 5.93 15.10 6.59
CA ALA A 171 6.18 15.88 5.38
C ALA A 171 5.19 17.03 5.20
N MET A 172 3.90 16.80 5.52
CA MET A 172 2.85 17.84 5.44
C MET A 172 2.98 18.95 6.49
N THR A 173 3.62 18.66 7.63
CA THR A 173 3.82 19.63 8.74
C THR A 173 5.11 20.43 8.59
N VAL A 174 6.09 19.93 7.85
CA VAL A 174 7.34 20.67 7.58
C VAL A 174 7.06 21.73 6.52
N GLU A 175 7.23 22.99 6.89
CA GLU A 175 7.12 24.10 5.93
C GLU A 175 8.17 23.93 4.83
N PRO A 176 7.81 24.03 3.54
CA PRO A 176 8.78 23.88 2.46
C PRO A 176 9.90 24.92 2.65
N PRO A 177 11.16 24.57 2.36
CA PRO A 177 12.25 25.53 2.42
C PRO A 177 11.90 26.73 1.54
N LYS A 178 11.94 27.92 2.13
CA LYS A 178 11.73 29.18 1.38
C LYS A 178 12.79 29.23 0.28
N ALA A 179 12.32 29.26 -0.98
CA ALA A 179 13.15 29.44 -2.14
C ALA A 179 13.82 30.84 -2.16
#